data_65ea24ecef92bd4880838ce1b9aee2c3
#
_entry.id   65ea24ecef92bd4880838ce1b9aee2c3
#
_cell.length_a   1.000
_cell.length_b   1.000
_cell.length_c   1.000
_cell.angle_alpha   90.00
_cell.angle_beta   90.00
_cell.angle_gamma   90.00
#
_symmetry.space_group_name_H-M   'P 1'
#
loop_
_entity.id
_entity.type
_entity.pdbx_description
1 polymer ?
#
loop_
_entity_poly.entity_id
_entity_poly.type
_entity_poly.pdbx_seq_one_letter_code
_entity_poly.pdbx_strand_id
1 'polypeptide(L)'
;MTHAIVTGANGFVGSAVVKELLNNGVSVCAVVHNDHRDNLPDHANLQIVSCELSNMKTLPGLLDESDYDVFYHFAWAGSAGPARADTALQLQNAQWTVDALHAAKEIGCQRFLCAGSIMEHETMA
;
A
#
# COMPACT_ATOMS: atom_id res chain seq x y z
N MET A 1 15.49 -7.99 -5.12
CA MET A 1 14.62 -7.22 -4.23
C MET A 1 14.79 -7.71 -2.81
N THR A 2 15.13 -6.83 -1.90
CA THR A 2 15.42 -7.19 -0.52
C THR A 2 14.48 -6.53 0.47
N HIS A 3 13.83 -5.41 0.10
CA HIS A 3 13.02 -4.61 1.01
C HIS A 3 11.84 -3.97 0.27
N ALA A 4 10.64 -4.22 0.74
CA ALA A 4 9.41 -3.74 0.10
C ALA A 4 8.51 -3.01 1.08
N ILE A 5 7.76 -2.04 0.57
CA ILE A 5 6.68 -1.37 1.32
C ILE A 5 5.36 -1.84 0.71
N VAL A 6 4.39 -2.17 1.57
CA VAL A 6 3.05 -2.59 1.13
C VAL A 6 2.02 -1.77 1.88
N THR A 7 1.25 -0.93 1.18
CA THR A 7 0.09 -0.26 1.76
C THR A 7 -1.15 -1.12 1.60
N GLY A 8 -2.16 -0.91 2.43
CA GLY A 8 -3.31 -1.80 2.44
C GLY A 8 -2.94 -3.22 2.84
N ALA A 9 -1.90 -3.34 3.66
CA ALA A 9 -1.25 -4.62 3.96
C ALA A 9 -2.15 -5.60 4.72
N ASN A 10 -3.13 -5.10 5.46
CA ASN A 10 -4.06 -5.96 6.19
C ASN A 10 -5.27 -6.39 5.36
N GLY A 11 -5.40 -5.89 4.12
CA GLY A 11 -6.46 -6.27 3.21
C GLY A 11 -6.23 -7.65 2.60
N PHE A 12 -7.20 -8.12 1.83
CA PHE A 12 -7.14 -9.45 1.21
C PHE A 12 -5.93 -9.61 0.29
N VAL A 13 -5.75 -8.68 -0.66
CA VAL A 13 -4.63 -8.74 -1.60
C VAL A 13 -3.33 -8.38 -0.91
N GLY A 14 -3.33 -7.30 -0.13
CA GLY A 14 -2.12 -6.82 0.52
C GLY A 14 -1.51 -7.84 1.48
N SER A 15 -2.33 -8.50 2.28
CA SER A 15 -1.83 -9.50 3.22
C SER A 15 -1.26 -10.73 2.51
N ALA A 16 -1.87 -11.13 1.39
CA ALA A 16 -1.35 -12.23 0.57
C ALA A 16 0.02 -11.89 -0.02
N VAL A 17 0.17 -10.66 -0.52
CA VAL A 17 1.46 -10.19 -1.06
C VAL A 17 2.51 -10.12 0.04
N VAL A 18 2.17 -9.61 1.21
CA VAL A 18 3.10 -9.57 2.35
C VAL A 18 3.62 -10.96 2.68
N LYS A 19 2.72 -11.93 2.80
CA LYS A 19 3.11 -13.31 3.13
C LYS A 19 4.02 -13.91 2.08
N GLU A 20 3.71 -13.69 0.81
CA GLU A 20 4.52 -14.22 -0.28
C GLU A 20 5.91 -13.59 -0.31
N LEU A 21 5.99 -12.27 -0.11
CA LEU A 21 7.28 -11.58 -0.04
C LEU A 21 8.14 -12.11 1.12
N LEU A 22 7.54 -12.29 2.29
CA LEU A 22 8.25 -12.83 3.44
C LEU A 22 8.75 -14.26 3.17
N ASN A 23 7.95 -15.07 2.50
CA ASN A 23 8.34 -16.45 2.13
C ASN A 23 9.51 -16.47 1.15
N ASN A 24 9.72 -15.40 0.40
CA ASN A 24 10.83 -15.28 -0.54
C ASN A 24 12.03 -14.53 0.03
N GLY A 25 12.07 -14.34 1.34
CA GLY A 25 13.20 -13.72 2.01
C GLY A 25 13.26 -12.20 1.89
N VAL A 26 12.16 -11.55 1.49
CA VAL A 26 12.08 -10.10 1.37
C VAL A 26 11.65 -9.51 2.71
N SER A 27 12.34 -8.48 3.16
CA SER A 27 11.91 -7.70 4.33
C SER A 27 10.78 -6.76 3.91
N VAL A 28 9.73 -6.68 4.72
CA VAL A 28 8.51 -5.95 4.38
C VAL A 28 8.18 -4.92 5.46
N CYS A 29 7.88 -3.70 5.02
CA CYS A 29 7.21 -2.70 5.83
C CYS A 29 5.73 -2.70 5.44
N ALA A 30 4.89 -3.21 6.32
CA ALA A 30 3.45 -3.28 6.11
C ALA A 30 2.81 -2.01 6.64
N VAL A 31 2.19 -1.24 5.77
CA VAL A 31 1.47 -0.01 6.14
C VAL A 31 0.00 -0.35 6.31
N VAL A 32 -0.50 -0.15 7.52
CA VAL A 32 -1.86 -0.50 7.91
C VAL A 32 -2.64 0.74 8.34
N HIS A 33 -3.95 0.62 8.33
CA HIS A 33 -4.88 1.64 8.77
C HIS A 33 -5.27 1.37 10.22
N ASN A 34 -5.15 2.36 11.11
CA ASN A 34 -5.53 2.25 12.51
C ASN A 34 -4.95 1.02 13.24
N ASP A 35 -3.71 0.66 12.96
CA ASP A 35 -3.07 -0.52 13.57
C ASP A 35 -3.79 -1.84 13.32
N HIS A 36 -4.62 -1.92 12.30
CA HIS A 36 -5.27 -3.17 11.91
C HIS A 36 -4.25 -4.14 11.33
N ARG A 37 -4.00 -5.24 12.05
CA ARG A 37 -2.97 -6.21 11.67
C ARG A 37 -3.40 -7.67 11.78
N ASP A 38 -4.71 -7.91 11.86
CA ASP A 38 -5.25 -9.25 12.11
C ASP A 38 -4.87 -10.28 11.05
N ASN A 39 -4.67 -9.83 9.82
CA ASN A 39 -4.32 -10.72 8.71
C ASN A 39 -2.82 -10.85 8.47
N LEU A 40 -2.01 -10.20 9.30
CA LEU A 40 -0.56 -10.19 9.14
C LEU A 40 0.09 -11.18 10.10
N PRO A 41 1.15 -11.89 9.64
CA PRO A 41 1.85 -12.84 10.49
C PRO A 41 2.82 -12.13 11.43
N ASP A 42 3.24 -12.84 12.46
CA ASP A 42 4.43 -12.46 13.23
C ASP A 42 5.65 -12.97 12.48
N HIS A 43 6.56 -12.07 12.11
CA HIS A 43 7.74 -12.45 11.35
C HIS A 43 8.88 -11.47 11.64
N ALA A 44 10.10 -12.01 11.73
CA ALA A 44 11.28 -11.20 12.05
C ALA A 44 11.57 -10.13 11.00
N ASN A 45 11.20 -10.38 9.74
CA ASN A 45 11.43 -9.47 8.62
C ASN A 45 10.21 -8.58 8.31
N LEU A 46 9.21 -8.57 9.18
CA LEU A 46 8.02 -7.75 9.01
C LEU A 46 8.02 -6.62 10.02
N GLN A 47 7.96 -5.39 9.49
CA GLN A 47 7.73 -4.18 10.28
C GLN A 47 6.32 -3.68 9.95
N ILE A 48 5.59 -3.23 10.95
CA ILE A 48 4.23 -2.71 10.76
C ILE A 48 4.22 -1.24 11.13
N VAL A 49 3.71 -0.41 10.22
CA VAL A 49 3.59 1.03 10.39
C VAL A 49 2.13 1.42 10.19
N SER A 50 1.60 2.24 11.08
CA SER A 50 0.25 2.77 10.94
C SER A 50 0.30 4.11 10.20
N CYS A 51 -0.38 4.19 9.07
CA CYS A 51 -0.48 5.43 8.29
C CYS A 51 -1.80 5.43 7.52
N GLU A 52 -2.60 6.46 7.77
CA GLU A 52 -3.87 6.65 7.07
C GLU A 52 -3.63 6.92 5.60
N LEU A 53 -4.54 6.45 4.75
CA LEU A 53 -4.48 6.70 3.31
C LEU A 53 -4.42 8.19 3.00
N SER A 54 -5.16 9.00 3.73
CA SER A 54 -5.16 10.46 3.57
C SER A 54 -3.85 11.14 3.99
N ASN A 55 -2.96 10.41 4.66
CA ASN A 55 -1.70 10.93 5.17
C ASN A 55 -0.48 10.32 4.49
N MET A 56 -0.63 9.80 3.27
CA MET A 56 0.47 9.16 2.54
C MET A 56 1.70 10.06 2.38
N LYS A 57 1.51 11.37 2.34
CA LYS A 57 2.62 12.33 2.24
C LYS A 57 3.55 12.28 3.45
N THR A 58 3.05 11.82 4.59
CA THR A 58 3.83 11.74 5.83
C THR A 58 4.60 10.44 5.96
N LEU A 59 4.32 9.46 5.09
CA LEU A 59 4.90 8.13 5.19
C LEU A 59 6.44 8.12 5.25
N PRO A 60 7.15 8.89 4.41
CA PRO A 60 8.62 8.88 4.47
C PRO A 60 9.17 9.22 5.86
N GLY A 61 8.50 10.11 6.59
CA GLY A 61 8.91 10.49 7.94
C GLY A 61 8.64 9.43 8.99
N LEU A 62 7.81 8.44 8.68
CA LEU A 62 7.46 7.35 9.61
C LEU A 62 8.39 6.14 9.49
N LEU A 63 9.23 6.11 8.46
CA LEU A 63 10.11 4.99 8.18
C LEU A 63 11.49 5.25 8.77
N ASP A 64 12.04 4.24 9.46
CA ASP A 64 13.38 4.33 10.05
C ASP A 64 14.48 4.00 9.05
N GLU A 65 14.14 3.31 7.97
CA GLU A 65 15.07 2.86 6.95
C GLU A 65 14.76 3.54 5.64
N SER A 66 15.76 3.60 4.74
CA SER A 66 15.65 4.27 3.45
C SER A 66 15.98 3.36 2.26
N ASP A 67 16.24 2.08 2.51
CA ASP A 67 16.69 1.15 1.47
C ASP A 67 15.54 0.26 0.95
N TYR A 68 14.45 0.89 0.56
CA TYR A 68 13.31 0.18 0.00
C TYR A 68 13.42 0.15 -1.52
N ASP A 69 13.18 -1.03 -2.10
CA ASP A 69 13.28 -1.26 -3.54
C ASP A 69 11.96 -1.05 -4.26
N VAL A 70 10.87 -1.54 -3.67
CA VAL A 70 9.56 -1.58 -4.32
C VAL A 70 8.48 -1.09 -3.36
N PHE A 71 7.54 -0.35 -3.91
CA PHE A 71 6.37 0.15 -3.20
C PHE A 71 5.12 -0.47 -3.83
N TYR A 72 4.42 -1.30 -3.08
CA TYR A 72 3.13 -1.89 -3.49
C TYR A 72 2.02 -1.09 -2.83
N HIS A 73 1.21 -0.44 -3.62
CA HIS A 73 0.12 0.40 -3.12
C HIS A 73 -1.23 -0.28 -3.36
N PHE A 74 -1.79 -0.88 -2.30
CA PHE A 74 -3.09 -1.55 -2.35
C PHE A 74 -4.15 -0.86 -1.50
N ALA A 75 -3.78 0.19 -0.76
CA ALA A 75 -4.73 0.94 0.05
C ALA A 75 -5.71 1.68 -0.87
N TRP A 76 -7.00 1.51 -0.60
CA TRP A 76 -8.06 2.10 -1.40
C TRP A 76 -9.32 2.20 -0.54
N ALA A 77 -9.93 3.37 -0.46
CA ALA A 77 -11.15 3.58 0.29
C ALA A 77 -12.38 3.36 -0.60
N GLY A 78 -13.41 2.74 -0.05
CA GLY A 78 -14.66 2.56 -0.77
C GLY A 78 -14.58 1.60 -1.95
N SER A 79 -13.88 0.48 -1.76
CA SER A 79 -13.70 -0.52 -2.81
C SER A 79 -14.91 -1.44 -3.00
N ALA A 80 -15.92 -1.36 -2.15
CA ALA A 80 -17.09 -2.23 -2.20
C ALA A 80 -18.37 -1.45 -1.90
N GLY A 81 -19.51 -1.99 -2.34
CA GLY A 81 -20.82 -1.42 -2.08
C GLY A 81 -21.05 -0.07 -2.73
N PRO A 82 -21.96 0.75 -2.19
CA PRO A 82 -22.28 2.06 -2.76
C PRO A 82 -21.10 3.01 -2.86
N ALA A 83 -20.10 2.86 -2.01
CA ALA A 83 -18.93 3.72 -2.02
C ALA A 83 -18.13 3.61 -3.32
N ARG A 84 -18.24 2.49 -4.05
CA ARG A 84 -17.59 2.32 -5.36
C ARG A 84 -18.08 3.32 -6.38
N ALA A 85 -19.33 3.75 -6.27
CA ALA A 85 -19.93 4.70 -7.20
C ALA A 85 -19.77 6.15 -6.76
N ASP A 86 -19.17 6.40 -5.60
CA ASP A 86 -18.94 7.75 -5.09
C ASP A 86 -17.79 8.40 -5.87
N THR A 87 -18.14 9.26 -6.82
CA THR A 87 -17.16 9.91 -7.68
C THR A 87 -16.15 10.75 -6.89
N ALA A 88 -16.62 11.50 -5.90
CA ALA A 88 -15.73 12.33 -5.08
C ALA A 88 -14.72 11.48 -4.33
N LEU A 89 -15.15 10.34 -3.76
CA LEU A 89 -14.26 9.43 -3.07
C LEU A 89 -13.24 8.80 -4.01
N GLN A 90 -13.69 8.42 -5.22
CA GLN A 90 -12.78 7.81 -6.19
C GLN A 90 -11.75 8.80 -6.72
N LEU A 91 -12.11 10.06 -6.89
CA LEU A 91 -11.14 11.11 -7.22
C LEU A 91 -10.15 11.33 -6.07
N GLN A 92 -10.62 11.23 -4.83
CA GLN A 92 -9.75 11.34 -3.67
C GLN A 92 -8.77 10.17 -3.61
N ASN A 93 -9.21 8.95 -3.93
CA ASN A 93 -8.32 7.78 -4.03
C ASN A 93 -7.23 8.00 -5.07
N ALA A 94 -7.57 8.61 -6.22
CA ALA A 94 -6.58 8.93 -7.24
C ALA A 94 -5.54 9.91 -6.70
N GLN A 95 -5.95 10.93 -5.96
CA GLN A 95 -5.03 11.88 -5.35
C GLN A 95 -4.11 11.17 -4.34
N TRP A 96 -4.67 10.30 -3.50
CA TRP A 96 -3.88 9.56 -2.53
C TRP A 96 -2.88 8.61 -3.20
N THR A 97 -3.24 8.05 -4.36
CA THR A 97 -2.31 7.24 -5.14
C THR A 97 -1.14 8.08 -5.65
N VAL A 98 -1.41 9.31 -6.10
CA VAL A 98 -0.34 10.25 -6.50
C VAL A 98 0.53 10.60 -5.29
N ASP A 99 -0.07 10.82 -4.14
CA ASP A 99 0.67 11.10 -2.91
C ASP A 99 1.57 9.91 -2.53
N ALA A 100 1.07 8.69 -2.68
CA ALA A 100 1.86 7.48 -2.43
C ALA A 100 3.03 7.35 -3.40
N LEU A 101 2.81 7.69 -4.68
CA LEU A 101 3.89 7.69 -5.67
C LEU A 101 4.98 8.68 -5.30
N HIS A 102 4.61 9.89 -4.88
CA HIS A 102 5.58 10.89 -4.43
C HIS A 102 6.33 10.41 -3.18
N ALA A 103 5.63 9.78 -2.25
CA ALA A 103 6.27 9.19 -1.07
C ALA A 103 7.28 8.12 -1.47
N ALA A 104 6.93 7.25 -2.41
CA ALA A 104 7.83 6.21 -2.92
C ALA A 104 9.09 6.81 -3.53
N LYS A 105 8.96 7.89 -4.29
CA LYS A 105 10.11 8.59 -4.87
C LYS A 105 10.99 9.20 -3.79
N GLU A 106 10.40 9.81 -2.79
CA GLU A 106 11.13 10.42 -1.69
C GLU A 106 11.88 9.37 -0.88
N ILE A 107 11.29 8.19 -0.69
CA ILE A 107 11.92 7.07 0.00
C ILE A 107 13.06 6.48 -0.84
N GLY A 108 12.99 6.61 -2.16
CA GLY A 108 14.00 6.09 -3.07
C GLY A 108 13.66 4.75 -3.70
N CYS A 109 12.39 4.36 -3.69
CA CYS A 109 11.95 3.12 -4.34
C CYS A 109 12.13 3.20 -5.85
N GLN A 110 12.63 2.13 -6.45
CA GLN A 110 12.86 2.05 -7.89
C GLN A 110 11.60 1.66 -8.65
N ARG A 111 10.65 1.01 -7.98
CA ARG A 111 9.41 0.54 -8.58
C ARG A 111 8.22 0.91 -7.73
N PHE A 112 7.14 1.28 -8.39
CA PHE A 112 5.85 1.55 -7.77
C PHE A 112 4.78 0.76 -8.50
N LEU A 113 4.05 -0.07 -7.75
CA LEU A 113 3.00 -0.92 -8.29
C LEU A 113 1.70 -0.64 -7.54
N CYS A 114 0.62 -0.45 -8.26
CA CYS A 114 -0.69 -0.33 -7.65
C CYS A 114 -1.66 -1.31 -8.31
N ALA A 115 -2.66 -1.75 -7.54
CA ALA A 115 -3.68 -2.65 -8.06
C ALA A 115 -4.69 -1.85 -8.88
N GLY A 116 -4.93 -2.28 -10.11
CA GLY A 116 -6.04 -1.77 -10.90
C GLY A 116 -7.30 -2.56 -10.59
N SER A 117 -8.46 -1.99 -10.92
CA SER A 117 -9.72 -2.70 -10.80
C SER A 117 -10.24 -3.09 -12.18
N ILE A 118 -11.13 -4.08 -12.23
CA ILE A 118 -11.77 -4.47 -13.49
C ILE A 118 -12.61 -3.34 -14.07
N MET A 119 -13.18 -2.50 -13.20
CA MET A 119 -13.95 -1.33 -13.61
C MET A 119 -13.08 -0.30 -14.33
N GLU A 120 -11.84 -0.19 -13.95
CA GLU A 120 -10.88 0.68 -14.62
C GLU A 120 -10.67 0.27 -16.07
N HIS A 121 -10.53 -1.03 -16.33
CA HIS A 121 -10.42 -1.55 -17.69
C HIS A 121 -11.66 -1.25 -18.53
N GLU A 122 -12.84 -1.43 -17.97
CA GLU A 122 -14.09 -1.14 -18.65
C GLU A 122 -14.21 0.33 -19.01
N THR A 123 -13.77 1.21 -18.13
CA THR A 123 -13.82 2.66 -18.35
C THR A 123 -12.85 3.08 -19.43
N MET A 124 -11.70 2.46 -19.50
CA MET A 124 -10.63 2.83 -20.44
C MET A 124 -10.80 2.20 -21.81
N ALA A 125 -11.57 1.13 -21.87
CA ALA A 125 -11.84 0.46 -23.15
C ALA A 125 -12.85 1.23 -23.97
#